data_3b9da90cf61ceba0888117e2ed81a227
#
_entry.id   3b9da90cf61ceba0888117e2ed81a227
#
_cell.length_a   1.000
_cell.length_b   1.000
_cell.length_c   1.000
_cell.angle_alpha   90.00
_cell.angle_beta   90.00
_cell.angle_gamma   90.00
#
_symmetry.space_group_name_H-M   'P 1'
#
loop_
_entity.id
_entity.type
_entity.pdbx_description
1 polymer ?
#
loop_
_entity_poly.entity_id
_entity_poly.type
_entity_poly.pdbx_seq_one_letter_code
_entity_poly.pdbx_strand_id
1 'polypeptide(L)'
;MKNDFDIVICVGPNDNEIVEQMLSFNKKNIIGYRNIFLVCSNPSIKIEGTITIDERFFPFSIDDLINKFGNNNRNGWYLQQLLKFYAGNVIPDILNNYLIVDCDTHFLKPTNFITDDGKYIYTTGTEYHVPYFEHMNRLDPSLKKNHPLSGISHHSFFNTKISN
;
A
#
# COMPACT_ATOMS: atom_id res chain seq x y z
N MET A 1 -17.21 -15.56 -7.17
CA MET A 1 -16.84 -14.26 -6.58
C MET A 1 -16.08 -13.50 -7.65
N LYS A 2 -16.41 -12.25 -7.93
CA LYS A 2 -15.67 -11.41 -8.86
C LYS A 2 -14.33 -11.05 -8.20
N ASN A 3 -13.23 -11.36 -8.87
CA ASN A 3 -11.88 -10.92 -8.46
C ASN A 3 -11.67 -9.50 -8.98
N ASP A 4 -12.15 -8.50 -8.25
CA ASP A 4 -12.28 -7.13 -8.74
C ASP A 4 -11.08 -6.23 -8.43
N PHE A 5 -10.12 -6.71 -7.62
CA PHE A 5 -8.91 -6.00 -7.26
C PHE A 5 -7.75 -6.93 -6.91
N ASP A 6 -6.55 -6.38 -6.90
CA ASP A 6 -5.34 -7.04 -6.39
C ASP A 6 -4.94 -6.48 -5.03
N ILE A 7 -4.07 -7.18 -4.32
CA ILE A 7 -3.45 -6.71 -3.08
C ILE A 7 -1.98 -6.43 -3.34
N VAL A 8 -1.48 -5.31 -2.82
CA VAL A 8 -0.06 -4.94 -2.84
C VAL A 8 0.45 -4.77 -1.41
N ILE A 9 1.56 -5.42 -1.10
CA ILE A 9 2.21 -5.38 0.21
C ILE A 9 3.69 -5.08 -0.02
N CYS A 10 4.20 -4.01 0.58
CA CYS A 10 5.63 -3.71 0.57
C CYS A 10 6.30 -4.41 1.76
N VAL A 11 7.33 -5.20 1.48
CA VAL A 11 8.04 -6.01 2.47
C VAL A 11 9.47 -5.51 2.59
N GLY A 12 9.80 -4.90 3.70
CA GLY A 12 11.13 -4.42 4.03
C GLY A 12 12.10 -5.57 4.37
N PRO A 13 13.38 -5.27 4.53
CA PRO A 13 14.41 -6.29 4.75
C PRO A 13 14.26 -7.09 6.06
N ASN A 14 13.54 -6.53 7.05
CA ASN A 14 13.34 -7.13 8.36
C ASN A 14 11.93 -7.70 8.58
N ASP A 15 11.07 -7.70 7.56
CA ASP A 15 9.63 -7.97 7.72
C ASP A 15 9.22 -9.39 7.32
N ASN A 16 10.17 -10.28 7.03
CA ASN A 16 9.92 -11.61 6.48
C ASN A 16 8.99 -12.47 7.36
N GLU A 17 9.27 -12.52 8.66
CA GLU A 17 8.48 -13.35 9.59
C GLU A 17 7.08 -12.76 9.79
N ILE A 18 6.98 -11.45 9.90
CA ILE A 18 5.69 -10.78 10.12
C ILE A 18 4.78 -10.88 8.90
N VAL A 19 5.33 -10.81 7.67
CA VAL A 19 4.54 -10.91 6.45
C VAL A 19 3.94 -12.31 6.27
N GLU A 20 4.64 -13.38 6.64
CA GLU A 20 4.10 -14.74 6.59
C GLU A 20 2.92 -14.90 7.56
N GLN A 21 3.10 -14.42 8.79
CA GLN A 21 2.03 -14.44 9.77
C GLN A 21 0.82 -13.64 9.30
N MET A 22 1.04 -12.42 8.85
CA MET A 22 -0.01 -11.52 8.34
C MET A 22 -0.77 -12.17 7.18
N LEU A 23 -0.08 -12.76 6.21
CA LEU A 23 -0.69 -13.42 5.06
C LEU A 23 -1.58 -14.59 5.45
N SER A 24 -1.27 -15.31 6.52
CA SER A 24 -2.11 -16.40 7.01
C SER A 24 -3.52 -15.93 7.43
N PHE A 25 -3.64 -14.71 7.92
CA PHE A 25 -4.90 -14.06 8.25
C PHE A 25 -5.54 -13.40 7.02
N ASN A 26 -4.77 -12.65 6.26
CA ASN A 26 -5.28 -11.78 5.20
C ASN A 26 -5.80 -12.57 4.00
N LYS A 27 -5.13 -13.65 3.61
CA LYS A 27 -5.63 -14.56 2.56
C LYS A 27 -7.01 -15.14 2.87
N LYS A 28 -7.29 -15.35 4.14
CA LYS A 28 -8.57 -15.90 4.62
C LYS A 28 -9.65 -14.84 4.77
N ASN A 29 -9.26 -13.64 5.12
CA ASN A 29 -10.19 -12.62 5.62
C ASN A 29 -10.41 -11.45 4.66
N ILE A 30 -9.53 -11.18 3.71
CA ILE A 30 -9.79 -10.20 2.64
C ILE A 30 -10.58 -10.90 1.52
N ILE A 31 -11.76 -10.40 1.22
CA ILE A 31 -12.69 -11.04 0.29
C ILE A 31 -12.66 -10.35 -1.07
N GLY A 32 -12.57 -11.14 -2.15
CA GLY A 32 -12.76 -10.66 -3.53
C GLY A 32 -11.49 -10.20 -4.25
N TYR A 33 -10.31 -10.39 -3.69
CA TYR A 33 -9.06 -10.12 -4.38
C TYR A 33 -8.71 -11.23 -5.40
N ARG A 34 -7.91 -10.88 -6.41
CA ARG A 34 -7.39 -11.81 -7.44
C ARG A 34 -6.00 -12.32 -7.05
N ASN A 35 -5.02 -11.43 -6.95
CA ASN A 35 -3.63 -11.75 -6.65
C ASN A 35 -3.13 -10.94 -5.44
N ILE A 36 -2.06 -11.47 -4.81
CA ILE A 36 -1.28 -10.73 -3.81
C ILE A 36 0.12 -10.53 -4.38
N PHE A 37 0.52 -9.28 -4.58
CA PHE A 37 1.85 -8.86 -4.98
C PHE A 37 2.66 -8.45 -3.75
N LEU A 38 3.84 -9.03 -3.59
CA LEU A 38 4.80 -8.65 -2.56
C LEU A 38 5.92 -7.86 -3.22
N VAL A 39 6.00 -6.56 -2.96
CA VAL A 39 7.10 -5.72 -3.40
C VAL A 39 8.21 -5.83 -2.36
N CYS A 40 9.31 -6.50 -2.71
CA CYS A 40 10.34 -6.91 -1.77
C CYS A 40 11.71 -6.33 -2.09
N SER A 41 12.44 -5.91 -1.06
CA SER A 41 13.88 -5.61 -1.14
C SER A 41 14.71 -6.87 -1.40
N ASN A 42 14.24 -8.03 -0.93
CA ASN A 42 14.81 -9.34 -1.21
C ASN A 42 13.90 -10.15 -2.16
N PRO A 43 14.20 -10.23 -3.47
CA PRO A 43 13.37 -10.93 -4.44
C PRO A 43 13.39 -12.46 -4.31
N SER A 44 14.24 -13.01 -3.43
CA SER A 44 14.28 -14.46 -3.15
C SER A 44 13.13 -14.93 -2.27
N ILE A 45 12.40 -14.00 -1.65
CA ILE A 45 11.21 -14.33 -0.85
C ILE A 45 10.16 -14.98 -1.75
N LYS A 46 9.74 -16.20 -1.39
CA LYS A 46 8.69 -16.94 -2.07
C LYS A 46 7.69 -17.44 -1.05
N ILE A 47 6.52 -16.85 -1.04
CA ILE A 47 5.41 -17.26 -0.17
C ILE A 47 4.30 -17.82 -1.06
N GLU A 48 3.82 -19.00 -0.76
CA GLU A 48 2.76 -19.66 -1.53
C GLU A 48 1.53 -18.75 -1.73
N GLY A 49 1.00 -18.71 -2.94
CA GLY A 49 -0.17 -17.88 -3.30
C GLY A 49 0.13 -16.38 -3.35
N THR A 50 1.40 -15.99 -3.51
CA THR A 50 1.81 -14.60 -3.76
C THR A 50 2.72 -14.51 -4.99
N ILE A 51 2.82 -13.30 -5.54
CA ILE A 51 3.71 -12.95 -6.64
C ILE A 51 4.73 -11.95 -6.11
N THR A 52 6.01 -12.32 -6.11
CA THR A 52 7.09 -11.45 -5.65
C THR A 52 7.52 -10.50 -6.75
N ILE A 53 7.55 -9.22 -6.46
CA ILE A 53 8.04 -8.13 -7.31
C ILE A 53 9.32 -7.57 -6.66
N ASP A 54 10.39 -7.52 -7.43
CA ASP A 54 11.64 -6.89 -6.99
C ASP A 54 11.47 -5.36 -6.96
N GLU A 55 11.76 -4.72 -5.83
CA GLU A 55 11.66 -3.26 -5.69
C GLU A 55 12.59 -2.51 -6.67
N ARG A 56 13.63 -3.16 -7.18
CA ARG A 56 14.54 -2.59 -8.19
C ARG A 56 13.89 -2.34 -9.56
N PHE A 57 12.69 -2.85 -9.81
CA PHE A 57 11.90 -2.49 -11.00
C PHE A 57 11.29 -1.09 -10.92
N PHE A 58 11.25 -0.50 -9.74
CA PHE A 58 10.75 0.85 -9.56
C PHE A 58 11.81 1.89 -9.97
N PRO A 59 11.40 3.08 -10.47
CA PRO A 59 12.32 4.09 -11.01
C PRO A 59 13.04 4.91 -9.92
N PHE A 60 13.14 4.40 -8.73
CA PHE A 60 13.79 5.03 -7.57
C PHE A 60 14.24 3.96 -6.58
N SER A 61 15.22 4.31 -5.76
CA SER A 61 15.86 3.41 -4.79
C SER A 61 16.06 4.10 -3.45
N ILE A 62 16.50 3.33 -2.46
CA ILE A 62 16.92 3.89 -1.17
C ILE A 62 18.10 4.85 -1.31
N ASP A 63 19.02 4.58 -2.26
CA ASP A 63 20.19 5.42 -2.51
C ASP A 63 19.79 6.78 -3.07
N ASP A 64 18.76 6.85 -3.93
CA ASP A 64 18.23 8.12 -4.44
C ASP A 64 17.68 8.98 -3.30
N LEU A 65 17.01 8.36 -2.33
CA LEU A 65 16.49 9.06 -1.16
C LEU A 65 17.61 9.52 -0.22
N ILE A 66 18.63 8.68 0.00
CA ILE A 66 19.81 9.05 0.79
C ILE A 66 20.55 10.21 0.13
N ASN A 67 20.74 10.17 -1.18
CA ASN A 67 21.37 11.25 -1.94
C ASN A 67 20.59 12.56 -1.87
N LYS A 68 19.26 12.49 -1.85
CA LYS A 68 18.38 13.66 -1.83
C LYS A 68 18.18 14.25 -0.43
N PHE A 69 18.01 13.41 0.60
CA PHE A 69 17.60 13.83 1.93
C PHE A 69 18.65 13.57 3.03
N GLY A 70 19.83 13.04 2.65
CA GLY A 70 20.82 12.54 3.58
C GLY A 70 20.40 11.19 4.20
N ASN A 71 21.36 10.51 4.81
CA ASN A 71 21.09 9.24 5.51
C ASN A 71 20.34 9.51 6.82
N ASN A 72 19.09 9.11 6.89
CA ASN A 72 18.25 9.25 8.07
C ASN A 72 17.30 8.06 8.25
N ASN A 73 16.74 7.91 9.44
CA ASN A 73 15.88 6.79 9.82
C ASN A 73 14.51 6.76 9.11
N ARG A 74 14.15 7.80 8.35
CA ARG A 74 12.90 7.87 7.60
C ARG A 74 13.03 7.44 6.14
N ASN A 75 14.24 7.28 5.60
CA ASN A 75 14.42 6.96 4.19
C ASN A 75 13.70 5.67 3.78
N GLY A 76 13.73 4.63 4.61
CA GLY A 76 12.97 3.40 4.36
C GLY A 76 11.45 3.63 4.31
N TRP A 77 10.92 4.48 5.18
CA TRP A 77 9.51 4.85 5.16
C TRP A 77 9.14 5.65 3.89
N TYR A 78 9.99 6.59 3.48
CA TYR A 78 9.78 7.35 2.23
C TYR A 78 9.78 6.42 1.02
N LEU A 79 10.75 5.47 0.96
CA LEU A 79 10.79 4.48 -0.12
C LEU A 79 9.49 3.67 -0.15
N GLN A 80 9.04 3.16 0.99
CA GLN A 80 7.80 2.39 1.09
C GLN A 80 6.59 3.19 0.57
N GLN A 81 6.47 4.48 0.90
CA GLN A 81 5.37 5.32 0.39
C GLN A 81 5.43 5.47 -1.14
N LEU A 82 6.62 5.66 -1.70
CA LEU A 82 6.81 5.74 -3.15
C LEU A 82 6.48 4.41 -3.84
N LEU A 83 6.93 3.28 -3.29
CA LEU A 83 6.61 1.94 -3.82
C LEU A 83 5.08 1.71 -3.85
N LYS A 84 4.38 2.06 -2.78
CA LYS A 84 2.92 1.99 -2.69
C LYS A 84 2.24 2.85 -3.75
N PHE A 85 2.69 4.09 -3.90
CA PHE A 85 2.09 5.05 -4.84
C PHE A 85 2.31 4.65 -6.30
N TYR A 86 3.49 4.13 -6.64
CA TYR A 86 3.86 3.74 -8.00
C TYR A 86 3.48 2.30 -8.37
N ALA A 87 2.96 1.50 -7.44
CA ALA A 87 2.66 0.09 -7.65
C ALA A 87 1.80 -0.16 -8.90
N GLY A 88 0.76 0.64 -9.10
CA GLY A 88 -0.14 0.53 -10.24
C GLY A 88 0.51 0.82 -11.60
N ASN A 89 1.67 1.48 -11.63
CA ASN A 89 2.40 1.84 -12.86
C ASN A 89 3.53 0.86 -13.17
N VAL A 90 4.01 0.13 -12.16
CA VAL A 90 5.23 -0.70 -12.26
C VAL A 90 4.92 -2.19 -12.26
N ILE A 91 3.94 -2.63 -11.48
CA ILE A 91 3.63 -4.06 -11.34
C ILE A 91 2.94 -4.57 -12.61
N PRO A 92 3.55 -5.56 -13.33
CA PRO A 92 2.95 -6.12 -14.53
C PRO A 92 1.59 -6.76 -14.23
N ASP A 93 0.63 -6.58 -15.14
CA ASP A 93 -0.70 -7.20 -15.11
C ASP A 93 -1.51 -6.91 -13.84
N ILE A 94 -1.15 -5.90 -13.03
CA ILE A 94 -1.95 -5.46 -11.90
C ILE A 94 -3.31 -4.94 -12.39
N LEU A 95 -4.37 -5.24 -11.65
CA LEU A 95 -5.69 -4.69 -11.96
C LEU A 95 -5.71 -3.17 -11.73
N ASN A 96 -6.60 -2.48 -12.44
CA ASN A 96 -6.78 -1.02 -12.24
C ASN A 96 -7.09 -0.66 -10.80
N ASN A 97 -7.73 -1.56 -10.08
CA ASN A 97 -8.03 -1.40 -8.66
C ASN A 97 -7.12 -2.30 -7.85
N TYR A 98 -6.51 -1.75 -6.83
CA TYR A 98 -5.69 -2.54 -5.91
C TYR A 98 -5.77 -1.99 -4.48
N LEU A 99 -5.70 -2.90 -3.53
CA LEU A 99 -5.65 -2.61 -2.10
C LEU A 99 -4.20 -2.66 -1.64
N ILE A 100 -3.70 -1.56 -1.12
CA ILE A 100 -2.42 -1.55 -0.41
C ILE A 100 -2.68 -1.92 1.04
N VAL A 101 -1.85 -2.82 1.57
CA VAL A 101 -1.90 -3.26 2.98
C VAL A 101 -0.48 -3.21 3.55
N ASP A 102 -0.33 -2.63 4.74
CA ASP A 102 0.95 -2.67 5.47
C ASP A 102 1.27 -4.10 5.90
N CYS A 103 2.55 -4.49 5.86
CA CYS A 103 2.98 -5.86 6.10
C CYS A 103 2.74 -6.38 7.54
N ASP A 104 2.39 -5.49 8.46
CA ASP A 104 2.03 -5.77 9.85
C ASP A 104 0.51 -5.72 10.14
N THR A 105 -0.30 -5.50 9.10
CA THR A 105 -1.76 -5.33 9.26
C THR A 105 -2.50 -6.65 9.10
N HIS A 106 -3.16 -7.10 10.15
CA HIS A 106 -3.90 -8.35 10.21
C HIS A 106 -5.42 -8.12 10.15
N PHE A 107 -6.09 -8.68 9.16
CA PHE A 107 -7.56 -8.73 9.11
C PHE A 107 -8.05 -9.95 9.89
N LEU A 108 -8.67 -9.74 11.04
CA LEU A 108 -9.06 -10.81 11.96
C LEU A 108 -10.45 -11.41 11.65
N LYS A 109 -11.20 -10.81 10.73
CA LYS A 109 -12.53 -11.26 10.30
C LYS A 109 -12.75 -11.00 8.82
N PRO A 110 -13.68 -11.71 8.16
CA PRO A 110 -14.02 -11.45 6.76
C PRO A 110 -14.34 -9.98 6.52
N THR A 111 -13.60 -9.38 5.59
CA THR A 111 -13.67 -7.95 5.26
C THR A 111 -13.85 -7.76 3.77
N ASN A 112 -14.90 -7.05 3.38
CA ASN A 112 -15.15 -6.61 2.02
C ASN A 112 -14.63 -5.18 1.83
N PHE A 113 -14.04 -4.94 0.67
CA PHE A 113 -13.57 -3.60 0.26
C PHE A 113 -14.39 -3.01 -0.90
N ILE A 114 -15.33 -3.78 -1.41
CA ILE A 114 -16.25 -3.37 -2.48
C ILE A 114 -17.67 -3.74 -2.04
N THR A 115 -18.59 -2.81 -2.15
CA THR A 115 -20.01 -3.05 -1.87
C THR A 115 -20.67 -3.84 -3.00
N ASP A 116 -21.87 -4.38 -2.77
CA ASP A 116 -22.61 -5.15 -3.79
C ASP A 116 -22.94 -4.31 -5.03
N ASP A 117 -23.07 -2.97 -4.90
CA ASP A 117 -23.28 -2.03 -6.00
C ASP A 117 -21.95 -1.51 -6.62
N GLY A 118 -20.81 -2.10 -6.25
CA GLY A 118 -19.50 -1.86 -6.87
C GLY A 118 -18.76 -0.61 -6.37
N LYS A 119 -19.15 -0.02 -5.23
CA LYS A 119 -18.47 1.13 -4.63
C LYS A 119 -17.34 0.66 -3.72
N TYR A 120 -16.25 1.44 -3.69
CA TYR A 120 -15.12 1.15 -2.80
C TYR A 120 -15.39 1.59 -1.37
N ILE A 121 -14.98 0.76 -0.42
CA ILE A 121 -15.09 1.02 1.01
C ILE A 121 -13.74 1.52 1.50
N TYR A 122 -13.71 2.75 2.00
CA TYR A 122 -12.53 3.35 2.60
C TYR A 122 -12.66 3.32 4.13
N THR A 123 -11.56 2.97 4.79
CA THR A 123 -11.45 3.08 6.24
C THR A 123 -11.11 4.52 6.61
N THR A 124 -11.78 5.03 7.61
CA THR A 124 -11.51 6.35 8.18
C THR A 124 -11.22 6.22 9.67
N GLY A 125 -10.29 7.04 10.15
CA GLY A 125 -9.88 7.11 11.56
C GLY A 125 -10.03 8.52 12.11
N THR A 126 -9.70 8.67 13.38
CA THR A 126 -9.70 9.96 14.08
C THR A 126 -8.31 10.58 14.14
N GLU A 127 -7.30 9.93 13.56
CA GLU A 127 -5.93 10.42 13.57
C GLU A 127 -5.84 11.77 12.84
N TYR A 128 -5.20 12.73 13.50
CA TYR A 128 -4.98 14.06 12.95
C TYR A 128 -3.50 14.42 13.11
N HIS A 129 -2.75 14.32 12.02
CA HIS A 129 -1.33 14.69 11.98
C HIS A 129 -1.15 16.00 11.22
N VAL A 130 -1.08 17.10 11.96
CA VAL A 130 -1.00 18.48 11.41
C VAL A 130 0.02 18.61 10.27
N PRO A 131 1.28 18.10 10.39
CA PRO A 131 2.27 18.26 9.32
C PRO A 131 1.83 17.69 7.96
N TYR A 132 0.99 16.65 7.91
CA TYR A 132 0.49 16.11 6.64
C TYR A 132 -0.46 17.09 5.94
N PHE A 133 -1.34 17.72 6.70
CA PHE A 133 -2.31 18.67 6.15
C PHE A 133 -1.66 20.01 5.78
N GLU A 134 -0.65 20.46 6.53
CA GLU A 134 0.17 21.60 6.18
C GLU A 134 0.97 21.33 4.90
N HIS A 135 1.53 20.13 4.73
CA HIS A 135 2.23 19.74 3.52
C HIS A 135 1.29 19.66 2.31
N MET A 136 0.11 19.07 2.48
CA MET A 136 -0.94 19.03 1.47
C MET A 136 -1.30 20.45 0.98
N ASN A 137 -1.50 21.38 1.89
CA ASN A 137 -1.83 22.77 1.55
C ASN A 137 -0.66 23.53 0.88
N ARG A 138 0.61 23.14 1.18
CA ARG A 138 1.80 23.68 0.48
C ARG A 138 1.92 23.16 -0.95
N LEU A 139 1.50 21.91 -1.21
CA LEU A 139 1.49 21.33 -2.55
C LEU A 139 0.41 22.00 -3.41
N ASP A 140 -0.77 22.19 -2.86
CA ASP A 140 -1.88 22.89 -3.51
C ASP A 140 -2.71 23.62 -2.45
N PRO A 141 -2.72 24.99 -2.46
CA PRO A 141 -3.48 25.78 -1.49
C PRO A 141 -4.98 25.57 -1.52
N SER A 142 -5.53 25.00 -2.59
CA SER A 142 -6.96 24.65 -2.68
C SER A 142 -7.32 23.41 -1.86
N LEU A 143 -6.34 22.55 -1.58
CA LEU A 143 -6.54 21.33 -0.79
C LEU A 143 -6.67 21.68 0.69
N LYS A 144 -7.79 21.27 1.27
CA LYS A 144 -8.09 21.47 2.70
C LYS A 144 -8.67 20.20 3.30
N LYS A 145 -8.36 19.99 4.57
CA LYS A 145 -9.04 18.95 5.35
C LYS A 145 -10.45 19.42 5.71
N ASN A 146 -11.43 18.97 4.92
CA ASN A 146 -12.83 19.39 5.07
C ASN A 146 -13.68 18.38 5.88
N HIS A 147 -13.15 17.18 6.14
CA HIS A 147 -13.87 16.12 6.85
C HIS A 147 -13.27 15.90 8.23
N PRO A 148 -14.08 15.67 9.29
CA PRO A 148 -13.56 15.46 10.65
C PRO A 148 -12.71 14.21 10.79
N LEU A 149 -13.02 13.15 10.01
CA LEU A 149 -12.25 11.90 10.01
C LEU A 149 -11.07 11.99 9.05
N SER A 150 -10.08 11.16 9.25
CA SER A 150 -8.86 11.06 8.45
C SER A 150 -8.82 9.76 7.65
N GLY A 151 -8.19 9.80 6.46
CA GLY A 151 -7.84 8.63 5.68
C GLY A 151 -6.48 8.01 6.05
N ILE A 152 -5.84 8.46 7.14
CA ILE A 152 -4.61 7.85 7.63
C ILE A 152 -4.96 6.46 8.18
N SER A 153 -4.44 5.43 7.51
CA SER A 153 -4.79 4.03 7.76
C SER A 153 -3.66 3.12 7.28
N HIS A 154 -3.59 1.93 7.85
CA HIS A 154 -2.62 0.88 7.48
C HIS A 154 -2.99 0.12 6.20
N HIS A 155 -4.04 0.53 5.52
CA HIS A 155 -4.47 0.03 4.23
C HIS A 155 -5.24 1.10 3.47
N SER A 156 -5.16 1.07 2.15
CA SER A 156 -5.88 2.02 1.30
C SER A 156 -6.17 1.43 -0.06
N PHE A 157 -7.31 1.78 -0.62
CA PHE A 157 -7.72 1.38 -1.96
C PHE A 157 -7.22 2.40 -2.99
N PHE A 158 -6.60 1.91 -4.05
CA PHE A 158 -6.05 2.72 -5.14
C PHE A 158 -6.69 2.36 -6.47
N ASN A 159 -6.69 3.33 -7.39
CA ASN A 159 -7.08 3.12 -8.78
C ASN A 159 -6.05 3.75 -9.71
N THR A 160 -5.51 2.97 -10.64
CA THR A 160 -4.45 3.41 -11.58
C THR A 160 -4.84 4.63 -12.42
N LYS A 161 -6.13 4.84 -12.70
CA LYS A 161 -6.63 6.00 -13.46
C LYS A 161 -6.64 7.30 -12.67
N ILE A 162 -6.51 7.21 -11.34
CA ILE A 162 -6.52 8.38 -10.44
C ILE A 162 -5.10 8.71 -10.00
N SER A 163 -4.21 7.71 -9.96
CA SER A 163 -2.80 7.87 -9.54
C SER A 163 -1.84 8.24 -10.68
N ASN A 164 -2.34 8.36 -11.91
CA ASN A 164 -1.59 8.79 -13.10
C ASN A 164 -1.78 10.28 -13.41
#